data_fcad5d1d48018cb38e06f42d8144bcb4
#
_entry.id   fcad5d1d48018cb38e06f42d8144bcb4
#
_cell.length_a   1.000
_cell.length_b   1.000
_cell.length_c   1.000
_cell.angle_alpha   90.00
_cell.angle_beta   90.00
_cell.angle_gamma   90.00
#
_symmetry.space_group_name_H-M   'P 1'
#
loop_
_entity.id
_entity.type
_entity.pdbx_description
1 polymer ?
#
loop_
_entity_poly.entity_id
_entity_poly.type
_entity_poly.pdbx_seq_one_letter_code
_entity_poly.pdbx_strand_id
1 'polypeptide(L)'
;MPKYCPTCGNYSDKIRFFGNFCEDCTKAKFLGSVPKEVEIQRCKSCGRIKAAGAFAEPGSQSLRSAISQQLGRYSVKLLGNPEGSTAKLRISEETPEGVVSAEHDVSISYKKVLCDRCYKKACNYHEAVVQLRGSRQRSERMLEKIARYFDERDGFVTKVEEADNGIDVYLSSKKLASAFMSRMGLKPVVSYTLVGVKKGRKVYKNTYALRFS
;
A
#
# COMPACT_ATOMS: atom_id res chain seq x y z
N MET A 1 31.19 0.84 -42.31
CA MET A 1 32.46 0.37 -41.69
C MET A 1 32.11 -0.62 -40.59
N PRO A 2 32.80 -1.75 -40.53
CA PRO A 2 32.61 -2.74 -39.46
C PRO A 2 32.97 -2.11 -38.10
N LYS A 3 32.15 -2.41 -37.07
CA LYS A 3 32.38 -1.91 -35.71
C LYS A 3 33.01 -3.02 -34.86
N TYR A 4 33.98 -2.63 -34.04
CA TYR A 4 34.57 -3.52 -33.01
C TYR A 4 34.13 -3.06 -31.64
N CYS A 5 33.79 -4.00 -30.77
CA CYS A 5 33.47 -3.70 -29.38
C CYS A 5 34.75 -3.31 -28.62
N PRO A 6 34.83 -2.12 -28.03
CA PRO A 6 36.04 -1.68 -27.34
C PRO A 6 36.35 -2.47 -26.07
N THR A 7 35.38 -3.20 -25.54
CA THR A 7 35.53 -3.97 -24.29
C THR A 7 36.01 -5.39 -24.54
N CYS A 8 35.45 -6.10 -25.54
CA CYS A 8 35.73 -7.51 -25.77
C CYS A 8 36.33 -7.82 -27.14
N GLY A 9 36.44 -6.82 -28.03
CA GLY A 9 37.00 -7.01 -29.40
C GLY A 9 36.04 -7.68 -30.38
N ASN A 10 34.83 -8.05 -29.98
CA ASN A 10 33.82 -8.66 -30.87
C ASN A 10 33.48 -7.76 -32.05
N TYR A 11 33.15 -8.37 -33.19
CA TYR A 11 33.00 -7.73 -34.49
C TYR A 11 31.54 -7.73 -34.93
N SER A 12 31.10 -6.63 -35.61
CA SER A 12 29.69 -6.35 -35.88
C SER A 12 28.97 -7.21 -36.91
N ASP A 13 29.67 -8.08 -37.66
CA ASP A 13 29.04 -8.83 -38.76
C ASP A 13 28.05 -9.91 -38.27
N LYS A 14 28.17 -10.35 -37.03
CA LYS A 14 27.37 -11.46 -36.46
C LYS A 14 26.69 -11.12 -35.15
N ILE A 15 26.91 -9.93 -34.58
CA ILE A 15 26.48 -9.56 -33.24
C ILE A 15 25.81 -8.19 -33.28
N ARG A 16 24.68 -8.04 -32.59
CA ARG A 16 23.99 -6.78 -32.43
C ARG A 16 24.82 -5.80 -31.58
N PHE A 17 24.82 -4.55 -31.97
CA PHE A 17 25.50 -3.46 -31.27
C PHE A 17 24.48 -2.44 -30.77
N PHE A 18 24.73 -1.91 -29.57
CA PHE A 18 24.07 -0.79 -28.96
C PHE A 18 25.10 0.33 -28.80
N GLY A 19 25.02 1.36 -29.66
CA GLY A 19 26.06 2.36 -29.80
C GLY A 19 27.40 1.74 -30.21
N ASN A 20 28.39 1.86 -29.36
CA ASN A 20 29.74 1.36 -29.61
C ASN A 20 30.03 -0.04 -28.97
N PHE A 21 29.09 -0.62 -28.24
CA PHE A 21 29.29 -1.88 -27.52
C PHE A 21 28.46 -3.02 -28.13
N CYS A 22 28.97 -4.23 -28.10
CA CYS A 22 28.21 -5.41 -28.46
C CYS A 22 27.12 -5.68 -27.42
N GLU A 23 26.11 -6.46 -27.78
CA GLU A 23 24.95 -6.78 -26.92
C GLU A 23 25.37 -7.33 -25.56
N ASP A 24 26.35 -8.26 -25.50
CA ASP A 24 26.80 -8.88 -24.25
C ASP A 24 27.50 -7.87 -23.34
N CYS A 25 28.36 -7.02 -23.86
CA CYS A 25 29.02 -5.98 -23.08
C CYS A 25 28.04 -4.91 -22.62
N THR A 26 27.04 -4.58 -23.44
CA THR A 26 25.96 -3.68 -23.05
C THR A 26 25.11 -4.28 -21.94
N LYS A 27 24.73 -5.55 -22.03
CA LYS A 27 24.02 -6.26 -20.96
C LYS A 27 24.83 -6.34 -19.67
N ALA A 28 26.12 -6.64 -19.76
CA ALA A 28 27.00 -6.70 -18.59
C ALA A 28 27.10 -5.32 -17.88
N LYS A 29 27.29 -4.26 -18.65
CA LYS A 29 27.30 -2.87 -18.13
C LYS A 29 25.96 -2.48 -17.55
N PHE A 30 24.88 -2.81 -18.21
CA PHE A 30 23.51 -2.60 -17.75
C PHE A 30 23.26 -3.29 -16.41
N LEU A 31 23.56 -4.58 -16.29
CA LEU A 31 23.40 -5.36 -15.05
C LEU A 31 24.27 -4.79 -13.91
N GLY A 32 25.48 -4.32 -14.21
CA GLY A 32 26.35 -3.68 -13.22
C GLY A 32 25.78 -2.38 -12.64
N SER A 33 24.83 -1.74 -13.31
CA SER A 33 24.17 -0.52 -12.85
C SER A 33 22.87 -0.78 -12.07
N VAL A 34 22.39 -2.02 -12.04
CA VAL A 34 21.17 -2.41 -11.33
C VAL A 34 21.51 -2.75 -9.87
N PRO A 35 20.78 -2.19 -8.90
CA PRO A 35 20.97 -2.56 -7.49
C PRO A 35 20.74 -4.05 -7.27
N LYS A 36 21.63 -4.68 -6.51
CA LYS A 36 21.53 -6.10 -6.13
C LYS A 36 20.59 -6.34 -4.94
N GLU A 37 20.28 -5.27 -4.22
CA GLU A 37 19.41 -5.31 -3.05
C GLU A 37 18.34 -4.22 -3.12
N VAL A 38 17.12 -4.58 -2.68
CA VAL A 38 15.96 -3.69 -2.61
C VAL A 38 15.36 -3.77 -1.21
N GLU A 39 15.31 -2.64 -0.50
CA GLU A 39 14.70 -2.54 0.83
C GLU A 39 13.22 -2.19 0.72
N ILE A 40 12.32 -3.09 1.14
CA ILE A 40 10.88 -2.88 1.13
C ILE A 40 10.36 -2.62 2.54
N GLN A 41 9.64 -1.51 2.72
CA GLN A 41 8.99 -1.23 4.00
C GLN A 41 7.79 -2.16 4.21
N ARG A 42 7.82 -2.93 5.31
CA ARG A 42 6.76 -3.86 5.71
C ARG A 42 6.19 -3.47 7.07
N CYS A 43 4.88 -3.38 7.15
CA CYS A 43 4.22 -3.09 8.42
C CYS A 43 4.39 -4.27 9.40
N LYS A 44 4.96 -4.00 10.58
CA LYS A 44 5.18 -5.01 11.63
C LYS A 44 3.87 -5.56 12.25
N SER A 45 2.75 -4.83 12.11
CA SER A 45 1.47 -5.19 12.71
C SER A 45 0.55 -5.94 11.74
N CYS A 46 0.38 -5.46 10.50
CA CYS A 46 -0.56 -6.07 9.55
C CYS A 46 0.10 -6.76 8.35
N GLY A 47 1.43 -6.69 8.23
CA GLY A 47 2.17 -7.33 7.15
C GLY A 47 2.13 -6.59 5.80
N ARG A 48 1.30 -5.56 5.63
CA ARG A 48 1.22 -4.77 4.38
C ARG A 48 2.57 -4.21 4.00
N ILE A 49 2.86 -4.15 2.72
CA ILE A 49 4.09 -3.57 2.16
C ILE A 49 3.81 -2.23 1.52
N LYS A 50 4.78 -1.33 1.57
CA LYS A 50 4.67 -0.01 0.92
C LYS A 50 4.99 -0.15 -0.57
N ALA A 51 4.01 0.18 -1.40
CA ALA A 51 4.09 0.14 -2.86
C ALA A 51 3.45 1.41 -3.43
N ALA A 52 4.11 2.08 -4.38
CA ALA A 52 3.63 3.32 -5.01
C ALA A 52 3.15 4.39 -4.01
N GLY A 53 3.87 4.55 -2.89
CA GLY A 53 3.56 5.56 -1.87
C GLY A 53 2.51 5.16 -0.84
N ALA A 54 1.77 4.07 -1.03
CA ALA A 54 0.75 3.56 -0.11
C ALA A 54 1.08 2.14 0.40
N PHE A 55 0.48 1.75 1.54
CA PHE A 55 0.58 0.39 2.04
C PHE A 55 -0.53 -0.48 1.45
N ALA A 56 -0.14 -1.56 0.77
CA ALA A 56 -1.02 -2.53 0.15
C ALA A 56 -0.81 -3.94 0.72
N GLU A 57 -1.79 -4.82 0.53
CA GLU A 57 -1.64 -6.24 0.86
C GLU A 57 -0.46 -6.85 0.11
N PRO A 58 0.35 -7.71 0.76
CA PRO A 58 1.47 -8.35 0.10
C PRO A 58 1.00 -9.29 -1.00
N GLY A 59 1.55 -9.10 -2.19
CA GLY A 59 1.24 -9.89 -3.37
C GLY A 59 2.19 -9.55 -4.52
N SER A 60 2.13 -10.30 -5.61
CA SER A 60 3.03 -10.13 -6.76
C SER A 60 2.96 -8.72 -7.36
N GLN A 61 1.76 -8.13 -7.43
CA GLN A 61 1.57 -6.79 -7.97
C GLN A 61 2.14 -5.69 -7.06
N SER A 62 1.86 -5.75 -5.76
CA SER A 62 2.38 -4.78 -4.78
C SER A 62 3.89 -4.89 -4.64
N LEU A 63 4.43 -6.09 -4.67
CA LEU A 63 5.88 -6.33 -4.65
C LEU A 63 6.55 -5.78 -5.90
N ARG A 64 6.01 -6.07 -7.09
CA ARG A 64 6.48 -5.50 -8.35
C ARG A 64 6.50 -3.97 -8.29
N SER A 65 5.41 -3.36 -7.82
CA SER A 65 5.30 -1.90 -7.70
C SER A 65 6.34 -1.32 -6.73
N ALA A 66 6.58 -1.99 -5.59
CA ALA A 66 7.59 -1.58 -4.62
C ALA A 66 9.00 -1.64 -5.20
N ILE A 67 9.34 -2.70 -5.93
CA ILE A 67 10.63 -2.89 -6.61
C ILE A 67 10.80 -1.86 -7.72
N SER A 68 9.80 -1.68 -8.59
CA SER A 68 9.84 -0.71 -9.70
C SER A 68 10.06 0.72 -9.21
N GLN A 69 9.49 1.09 -8.04
CA GLN A 69 9.69 2.42 -7.47
C GLN A 69 11.16 2.68 -7.09
N GLN A 70 11.90 1.66 -6.65
CA GLN A 70 13.30 1.80 -6.27
C GLN A 70 14.24 1.69 -7.47
N LEU A 71 13.89 0.87 -8.44
CA LEU A 71 14.66 0.71 -9.67
C LEU A 71 14.42 1.86 -10.67
N GLY A 72 13.45 2.75 -10.40
CA GLY A 72 13.22 4.03 -11.07
C GLY A 72 13.07 3.92 -12.59
N ARG A 73 14.18 4.16 -13.32
CA ARG A 73 14.21 4.24 -14.79
C ARG A 73 13.98 2.91 -15.53
N TYR A 74 14.06 1.79 -14.81
CA TYR A 74 13.96 0.47 -15.43
C TYR A 74 12.52 -0.03 -15.48
N SER A 75 12.15 -0.66 -16.59
CA SER A 75 10.92 -1.46 -16.66
C SER A 75 11.17 -2.82 -16.02
N VAL A 76 10.34 -3.20 -15.05
CA VAL A 76 10.53 -4.39 -14.23
C VAL A 76 9.39 -5.38 -14.43
N LYS A 77 9.74 -6.63 -14.75
CA LYS A 77 8.82 -7.77 -14.77
C LYS A 77 9.30 -8.82 -13.79
N LEU A 78 8.46 -9.16 -12.81
CA LEU A 78 8.74 -10.24 -11.86
C LEU A 78 8.58 -11.59 -12.58
N LEU A 79 9.58 -12.46 -12.44
CA LEU A 79 9.58 -13.81 -13.00
C LEU A 79 9.29 -14.82 -11.88
N GLY A 80 8.11 -15.41 -11.92
CA GLY A 80 7.66 -16.35 -10.88
C GLY A 80 7.23 -15.68 -9.58
N ASN A 81 7.01 -16.48 -8.56
CA ASN A 81 6.78 -16.00 -7.20
C ASN A 81 8.12 -15.82 -6.48
N PRO A 82 8.35 -14.72 -5.78
CA PRO A 82 9.57 -14.56 -5.01
C PRO A 82 9.64 -15.62 -3.91
N GLU A 83 10.74 -16.38 -3.91
CA GLU A 83 11.00 -17.38 -2.89
C GLU A 83 11.87 -16.76 -1.79
N GLY A 84 11.29 -16.61 -0.61
CA GLY A 84 12.00 -16.08 0.56
C GLY A 84 12.43 -14.61 0.40
N SER A 85 13.73 -14.36 0.42
CA SER A 85 14.34 -13.03 0.34
C SER A 85 14.92 -12.69 -1.04
N THR A 86 14.62 -13.47 -2.08
CA THR A 86 15.16 -13.26 -3.43
C THR A 86 14.05 -13.19 -4.45
N ALA A 87 14.15 -12.26 -5.39
CA ALA A 87 13.22 -12.15 -6.52
C ALA A 87 13.98 -12.18 -7.83
N LYS A 88 13.54 -13.03 -8.76
CA LYS A 88 14.04 -13.07 -10.13
C LYS A 88 13.27 -12.05 -10.97
N LEU A 89 13.98 -11.11 -11.56
CA LEU A 89 13.42 -10.01 -12.32
C LEU A 89 13.93 -10.06 -13.76
N ARG A 90 13.05 -9.75 -14.71
CA ARG A 90 13.46 -9.30 -16.04
C ARG A 90 13.39 -7.79 -16.04
N ILE A 91 14.54 -7.16 -16.23
CA ILE A 91 14.71 -5.72 -16.21
C ILE A 91 15.00 -5.27 -17.63
N SER A 92 14.37 -4.19 -18.08
CA SER A 92 14.60 -3.62 -19.41
C SER A 92 14.72 -2.10 -19.34
N GLU A 93 15.55 -1.55 -20.23
CA GLU A 93 15.76 -0.13 -20.44
C GLU A 93 15.66 0.19 -21.93
N GLU A 94 14.94 1.25 -22.26
CA GLU A 94 14.87 1.74 -23.64
C GLU A 94 16.11 2.60 -23.92
N THR A 95 16.80 2.26 -25.00
CA THR A 95 17.93 3.04 -25.54
C THR A 95 17.59 3.53 -26.95
N PRO A 96 18.29 4.53 -27.48
CA PRO A 96 18.06 5.00 -28.87
C PRO A 96 18.19 3.88 -29.92
N GLU A 97 18.98 2.86 -29.63
CA GLU A 97 19.24 1.73 -30.55
C GLU A 97 18.31 0.52 -30.31
N GLY A 98 17.43 0.61 -29.30
CA GLY A 98 16.45 -0.41 -28.99
C GLY A 98 16.39 -0.75 -27.49
N VAL A 99 15.65 -1.81 -27.16
CA VAL A 99 15.46 -2.27 -25.78
C VAL A 99 16.57 -3.22 -25.39
N VAL A 100 17.28 -2.90 -24.30
CA VAL A 100 18.21 -3.81 -23.63
C VAL A 100 17.45 -4.49 -22.48
N SER A 101 17.46 -5.81 -22.43
CA SER A 101 16.82 -6.56 -21.34
C SER A 101 17.72 -7.65 -20.81
N ALA A 102 17.69 -7.87 -19.51
CA ALA A 102 18.43 -8.93 -18.84
C ALA A 102 17.64 -9.46 -17.64
N GLU A 103 17.94 -10.72 -17.28
CA GLU A 103 17.45 -11.31 -16.03
C GLU A 103 18.45 -11.04 -14.91
N HIS A 104 17.93 -10.70 -13.75
CA HIS A 104 18.72 -10.34 -12.59
C HIS A 104 18.04 -10.83 -11.31
N ASP A 105 18.82 -11.43 -10.43
CA ASP A 105 18.37 -11.84 -9.12
C ASP A 105 18.64 -10.68 -8.13
N VAL A 106 17.57 -10.24 -7.45
CA VAL A 106 17.62 -9.15 -6.48
C VAL A 106 17.28 -9.67 -5.11
N SER A 107 18.13 -9.38 -4.14
CA SER A 107 17.84 -9.66 -2.73
C SER A 107 16.83 -8.65 -2.21
N ILE A 108 15.80 -9.15 -1.50
CA ILE A 108 14.78 -8.31 -0.88
C ILE A 108 15.00 -8.29 0.62
N SER A 109 15.25 -7.12 1.16
CA SER A 109 15.26 -6.87 2.59
C SER A 109 13.98 -6.14 3.03
N TYR A 110 13.49 -6.46 4.24
CA TYR A 110 12.27 -5.86 4.77
C TYR A 110 12.57 -4.97 5.98
N LYS A 111 12.37 -3.66 5.79
CA LYS A 111 12.39 -2.70 6.89
C LYS A 111 11.06 -2.71 7.63
N LYS A 112 11.11 -3.07 8.90
CA LYS A 112 9.92 -3.09 9.77
C LYS A 112 9.50 -1.68 10.14
N VAL A 113 8.29 -1.27 9.75
CA VAL A 113 7.68 0.03 10.06
C VAL A 113 6.25 -0.16 10.55
N LEU A 114 5.57 0.89 10.98
CA LEU A 114 4.12 0.90 11.20
C LEU A 114 3.46 1.67 10.05
N CYS A 115 2.46 1.07 9.38
CA CYS A 115 1.63 1.80 8.42
C CYS A 115 0.69 2.77 9.16
N ASP A 116 0.20 3.80 8.45
CA ASP A 116 -0.68 4.82 9.03
C ASP A 116 -1.94 4.23 9.67
N ARG A 117 -2.52 3.17 9.06
CA ARG A 117 -3.69 2.47 9.61
C ARG A 117 -3.38 1.85 10.97
N CYS A 118 -2.27 1.12 11.07
CA CYS A 118 -1.87 0.46 12.31
C CYS A 118 -1.41 1.47 13.38
N TYR A 119 -0.74 2.53 12.97
CA TYR A 119 -0.38 3.62 13.86
C TYR A 119 -1.64 4.30 14.45
N LYS A 120 -2.60 4.64 13.61
CA LYS A 120 -3.88 5.23 14.07
C LYS A 120 -4.64 4.29 15.02
N LYS A 121 -4.66 2.97 14.73
CA LYS A 121 -5.24 1.99 15.66
C LYS A 121 -4.54 1.99 17.01
N ALA A 122 -3.22 1.95 17.02
CA ALA A 122 -2.41 1.93 18.25
C ALA A 122 -2.59 3.21 19.10
N CYS A 123 -2.83 4.37 18.45
CA CYS A 123 -3.09 5.64 19.14
C CYS A 123 -4.58 5.86 19.48
N ASN A 124 -5.43 4.86 19.33
CA ASN A 124 -6.89 5.00 19.54
C ASN A 124 -7.51 6.17 18.75
N TYR A 125 -6.95 6.47 17.56
CA TYR A 125 -7.46 7.55 16.73
C TYR A 125 -8.87 7.26 16.21
N HIS A 126 -9.78 8.22 16.39
CA HIS A 126 -11.14 8.16 15.84
C HIS A 126 -11.64 9.55 15.44
N GLU A 127 -12.50 9.59 14.44
CA GLU A 127 -13.16 10.82 13.96
C GLU A 127 -14.67 10.81 14.23
N ALA A 128 -15.22 9.62 14.51
CA ALA A 128 -16.64 9.48 14.81
C ALA A 128 -16.87 8.45 15.91
N VAL A 129 -17.99 8.62 16.63
CA VAL A 129 -18.51 7.64 17.60
C VAL A 129 -19.94 7.29 17.19
N VAL A 130 -20.29 6.03 17.14
CA VAL A 130 -21.66 5.56 16.96
C VAL A 130 -22.13 4.97 18.28
N GLN A 131 -23.14 5.58 18.86
CA GLN A 131 -23.76 5.13 20.10
C GLN A 131 -24.99 4.30 19.75
N LEU A 132 -24.89 3.00 20.01
CA LEU A 132 -25.97 2.03 19.80
C LEU A 132 -26.68 1.83 21.13
N ARG A 133 -27.95 2.18 21.23
CA ARG A 133 -28.73 2.14 22.46
C ARG A 133 -29.98 1.27 22.30
N GLY A 134 -30.39 0.60 23.36
CA GLY A 134 -31.57 -0.26 23.40
C GLY A 134 -31.24 -1.74 23.27
N SER A 135 -31.94 -2.49 22.41
CA SER A 135 -31.77 -3.94 22.28
C SER A 135 -30.31 -4.35 22.01
N ARG A 136 -29.73 -5.15 22.94
CA ARG A 136 -28.36 -5.65 22.85
C ARG A 136 -28.12 -6.42 21.55
N GLN A 137 -29.01 -7.34 21.20
CA GLN A 137 -28.91 -8.14 20.00
C GLN A 137 -28.91 -7.32 18.72
N ARG A 138 -29.72 -6.25 18.65
CA ARG A 138 -29.74 -5.33 17.50
C ARG A 138 -28.47 -4.49 17.44
N SER A 139 -27.94 -4.07 18.59
CA SER A 139 -26.69 -3.32 18.69
C SER A 139 -25.50 -4.15 18.21
N GLU A 140 -25.41 -5.41 18.60
CA GLU A 140 -24.35 -6.34 18.17
C GLU A 140 -24.41 -6.60 16.65
N ARG A 141 -25.60 -6.87 16.10
CA ARG A 141 -25.78 -6.99 14.63
C ARG A 141 -25.42 -5.71 13.88
N MET A 142 -25.69 -4.54 14.46
CA MET A 142 -25.33 -3.27 13.85
C MET A 142 -23.81 -3.06 13.90
N LEU A 143 -23.15 -3.41 15.01
CA LEU A 143 -21.71 -3.37 15.14
C LEU A 143 -21.02 -4.23 14.07
N GLU A 144 -21.50 -5.45 13.81
CA GLU A 144 -20.97 -6.31 12.75
C GLU A 144 -21.10 -5.68 11.37
N LYS A 145 -22.25 -5.06 11.07
CA LYS A 145 -22.46 -4.35 9.79
C LYS A 145 -21.53 -3.15 9.65
N ILE A 146 -21.33 -2.37 10.72
CA ILE A 146 -20.40 -1.25 10.75
C ILE A 146 -18.97 -1.76 10.50
N ALA A 147 -18.54 -2.79 11.23
CA ALA A 147 -17.19 -3.33 11.12
C ALA A 147 -16.89 -3.80 9.69
N ARG A 148 -17.80 -4.58 9.09
CA ARG A 148 -17.68 -5.05 7.70
C ARG A 148 -17.63 -3.90 6.70
N TYR A 149 -18.54 -2.94 6.81
CA TYR A 149 -18.58 -1.78 5.92
C TYR A 149 -17.30 -0.94 5.95
N PHE A 150 -16.73 -0.77 7.14
CA PHE A 150 -15.48 -0.04 7.31
C PHE A 150 -14.28 -0.80 6.76
N ASP A 151 -14.20 -2.11 7.01
CA ASP A 151 -13.08 -2.93 6.55
C ASP A 151 -13.01 -3.01 5.02
N GLU A 152 -14.15 -3.17 4.35
CA GLU A 152 -14.27 -3.13 2.88
C GLU A 152 -13.79 -1.80 2.24
N ARG A 153 -13.71 -0.70 3.01
CA ARG A 153 -13.38 0.66 2.53
C ARG A 153 -12.13 1.25 3.15
N ASP A 154 -11.22 0.38 3.58
CA ASP A 154 -9.96 0.76 4.24
C ASP A 154 -10.13 1.60 5.52
N GLY A 155 -11.34 1.65 6.06
CA GLY A 155 -11.63 2.13 7.40
C GLY A 155 -11.39 1.07 8.47
N PHE A 156 -11.62 1.41 9.72
CA PHE A 156 -11.56 0.45 10.83
C PHE A 156 -12.35 0.95 12.04
N VAL A 157 -12.78 0.00 12.88
CA VAL A 157 -13.24 0.24 14.23
C VAL A 157 -11.99 0.33 15.12
N THR A 158 -11.84 1.44 15.82
CA THR A 158 -10.69 1.70 16.70
C THR A 158 -10.85 0.96 18.02
N LYS A 159 -12.01 1.13 18.65
CA LYS A 159 -12.40 0.44 19.88
C LYS A 159 -13.91 0.32 19.96
N VAL A 160 -14.36 -0.56 20.84
CA VAL A 160 -15.76 -0.73 21.23
C VAL A 160 -15.80 -0.66 22.74
N GLU A 161 -16.71 0.13 23.29
CA GLU A 161 -16.92 0.25 24.74
C GLU A 161 -18.37 -0.10 25.07
N GLU A 162 -18.55 -0.89 26.12
CA GLU A 162 -19.86 -1.12 26.68
C GLU A 162 -20.29 0.11 27.50
N ALA A 163 -21.54 0.52 27.36
CA ALA A 163 -22.18 1.58 28.11
C ALA A 163 -23.44 1.02 28.78
N ASP A 164 -23.94 1.67 29.83
CA ASP A 164 -25.07 1.18 30.67
C ASP A 164 -26.28 0.72 29.86
N ASN A 165 -26.57 1.35 28.72
CA ASN A 165 -27.70 1.03 27.84
C ASN A 165 -27.28 0.77 26.39
N GLY A 166 -26.12 0.12 26.14
CA GLY A 166 -25.71 -0.19 24.78
C GLY A 166 -24.21 -0.23 24.55
N ILE A 167 -23.78 0.14 23.35
CA ILE A 167 -22.41 0.01 22.89
C ILE A 167 -21.99 1.32 22.22
N ASP A 168 -20.79 1.80 22.53
CA ASP A 168 -20.13 2.92 21.86
C ASP A 168 -19.05 2.40 20.92
N VAL A 169 -19.20 2.69 19.63
CA VAL A 169 -18.31 2.23 18.54
C VAL A 169 -17.50 3.40 18.02
N TYR A 170 -16.19 3.36 18.20
CA TYR A 170 -15.26 4.40 17.79
C TYR A 170 -14.71 4.10 16.38
N LEU A 171 -14.86 5.05 15.46
CA LEU A 171 -14.64 4.85 14.03
C LEU A 171 -13.56 5.77 13.50
N SER A 172 -12.69 5.22 12.65
CA SER A 172 -11.53 5.92 12.07
C SER A 172 -11.88 7.07 11.14
N SER A 173 -13.08 7.09 10.55
CA SER A 173 -13.48 8.08 9.55
C SER A 173 -14.92 8.52 9.72
N LYS A 174 -15.13 9.81 9.94
CA LYS A 174 -16.47 10.44 9.98
C LYS A 174 -17.17 10.44 8.62
N LYS A 175 -16.41 10.47 7.51
CA LYS A 175 -16.97 10.39 6.16
C LYS A 175 -17.60 9.02 5.92
N LEU A 176 -16.89 7.95 6.29
CA LEU A 176 -17.42 6.58 6.17
C LEU A 176 -18.59 6.36 7.12
N ALA A 177 -18.57 6.92 8.33
CA ALA A 177 -19.69 6.85 9.27
C ALA A 177 -20.94 7.51 8.68
N SER A 178 -20.84 8.73 8.16
CA SER A 178 -21.95 9.42 7.51
C SER A 178 -22.48 8.65 6.30
N ALA A 179 -21.59 8.14 5.43
CA ALA A 179 -21.97 7.34 4.27
C ALA A 179 -22.68 6.04 4.66
N PHE A 180 -22.22 5.38 5.74
CA PHE A 180 -22.89 4.20 6.28
C PHE A 180 -24.30 4.50 6.74
N MET A 181 -24.51 5.57 7.52
CA MET A 181 -25.83 5.99 7.99
C MET A 181 -26.80 6.23 6.82
N SER A 182 -26.35 6.99 5.81
CA SER A 182 -27.14 7.26 4.60
C SER A 182 -27.47 5.97 3.83
N ARG A 183 -26.49 5.09 3.61
CA ARG A 183 -26.69 3.82 2.88
C ARG A 183 -27.69 2.89 3.56
N MET A 184 -27.67 2.88 4.90
CA MET A 184 -28.58 2.03 5.69
C MET A 184 -29.94 2.68 5.97
N GLY A 185 -30.17 3.91 5.45
CA GLY A 185 -31.41 4.65 5.71
C GLY A 185 -31.61 5.00 7.18
N LEU A 186 -30.52 5.07 7.97
CA LEU A 186 -30.57 5.35 9.40
C LEU A 186 -30.67 6.86 9.63
N LYS A 187 -31.49 7.25 10.63
CA LYS A 187 -31.66 8.65 11.04
C LYS A 187 -31.15 8.85 12.47
N PRO A 188 -29.81 8.93 12.68
CA PRO A 188 -29.24 9.14 14.01
C PRO A 188 -29.48 10.56 14.49
N VAL A 189 -29.49 10.75 15.80
CA VAL A 189 -29.25 12.08 16.39
C VAL A 189 -27.75 12.36 16.28
N VAL A 190 -27.39 13.50 15.67
CA VAL A 190 -25.99 13.85 15.40
C VAL A 190 -25.55 14.99 16.29
N SER A 191 -24.40 14.83 16.96
CA SER A 191 -23.73 15.89 17.70
C SER A 191 -22.27 16.03 17.25
N TYR A 192 -21.68 17.20 17.53
CA TYR A 192 -20.35 17.57 17.08
C TYR A 192 -19.53 18.06 18.27
N THR A 193 -18.35 17.47 18.48
CA THR A 193 -17.41 17.91 19.52
C THR A 193 -16.20 18.54 18.87
N LEU A 194 -15.87 19.79 19.21
CA LEU A 194 -14.68 20.48 18.75
C LEU A 194 -13.43 19.80 19.35
N VAL A 195 -12.52 19.36 18.50
CA VAL A 195 -11.26 18.70 18.93
C VAL A 195 -10.07 19.65 18.86
N GLY A 196 -10.13 20.65 17.99
CA GLY A 196 -9.05 21.61 17.81
C GLY A 196 -9.12 22.34 16.48
N VAL A 197 -8.03 23.01 16.12
CA VAL A 197 -7.90 23.76 14.87
C VAL A 197 -6.70 23.19 14.08
N LYS A 198 -6.91 22.86 12.81
CA LYS A 198 -5.86 22.39 11.91
C LYS A 198 -5.82 23.27 10.66
N LYS A 199 -4.69 23.91 10.39
CA LYS A 199 -4.50 24.84 9.26
C LYS A 199 -5.63 25.92 9.21
N GLY A 200 -5.92 26.55 10.35
CA GLY A 200 -6.95 27.58 10.47
C GLY A 200 -8.40 27.09 10.43
N ARG A 201 -8.65 25.78 10.28
CA ARG A 201 -10.00 25.19 10.22
C ARG A 201 -10.34 24.43 11.49
N LYS A 202 -11.51 24.66 12.06
CA LYS A 202 -12.04 23.90 13.20
C LYS A 202 -12.24 22.43 12.83
N VAL A 203 -11.72 21.52 13.64
CA VAL A 203 -11.84 20.07 13.46
C VAL A 203 -12.81 19.52 14.49
N TYR A 204 -13.83 18.80 14.02
CA TYR A 204 -14.86 18.21 14.86
C TYR A 204 -14.83 16.69 14.76
N LYS A 205 -15.14 16.02 15.87
CA LYS A 205 -15.59 14.64 15.92
C LYS A 205 -17.12 14.61 15.88
N ASN A 206 -17.67 13.61 15.20
CA ASN A 206 -19.10 13.42 15.06
C ASN A 206 -19.56 12.28 15.98
N THR A 207 -20.65 12.47 16.71
CA THR A 207 -21.32 11.40 17.45
C THR A 207 -22.69 11.14 16.84
N TYR A 208 -22.97 9.89 16.54
CA TYR A 208 -24.22 9.41 15.95
C TYR A 208 -24.94 8.52 16.96
N ALA A 209 -26.04 8.97 17.53
CA ALA A 209 -26.83 8.18 18.46
C ALA A 209 -27.99 7.47 17.73
N LEU A 210 -28.03 6.15 17.82
CA LEU A 210 -29.06 5.28 17.28
C LEU A 210 -29.76 4.56 18.43
N ARG A 211 -31.10 4.57 18.43
CA ARG A 211 -31.92 3.84 19.40
C ARG A 211 -32.68 2.72 18.71
N PHE A 212 -32.60 1.54 19.27
CA PHE A 212 -33.32 0.36 18.82
C PHE A 212 -34.38 -0.02 19.86
N SER A 213 -35.62 0.14 19.50
CA SER A 213 -36.76 -0.36 20.26
C SER A 213 -36.87 -1.88 20.17
#